data_74b1ce4333bfd1e97bc2664567146c9f
#
_entry.id   74b1ce4333bfd1e97bc2664567146c9f
#
_cell.length_a   1.000
_cell.length_b   1.000
_cell.length_c   1.000
_cell.angle_alpha   90.00
_cell.angle_beta   90.00
_cell.angle_gamma   90.00
#
_symmetry.space_group_name_H-M   'P 1'
#
loop_
_entity.id
_entity.type
_entity.pdbx_description
1 polymer ?
#
loop_
_entity_poly.entity_id
_entity_poly.type
_entity_poly.pdbx_seq_one_letter_code
_entity_poly.pdbx_strand_id
1 'polypeptide(L)'
;MKKRIKRTLNNFNAAALFQDFIRTAAVYLVATCLALCLNGAEVLNENIFGVYMLAVALISYMTSGYFWGVIASIGGVIGVNFFFTFPYFALNFSITGYPITFSIMLLMSILTSFVTAKVKMAALLSAAGKKRAETLTEMSKAILSASDVDTIIDISAKYFSETNQCSVILYVDQPLKPLKQSICTLRDEDERILYSFLEKQVAQRAYDTQNPVGAEIEDGTQNCKGTYFPIITEDKIYGVVGFLFDETKLLIDDTFSFINVMISQTILALQRQQARKKAQEILLETEKEKMRSNLLRAVSHDLRTPLTGIIGAATTLLENGTQIASEDSRRMLMDIQHDAEWLIHMVE
;
A
#
# COMPACT_ATOMS: atom_id res chain seq x y z
N MET A 1 -10.47 23.30 16.68
CA MET A 1 -11.35 23.45 15.49
C MET A 1 -11.35 24.85 14.88
N LYS A 2 -11.56 25.96 15.61
CA LYS A 2 -11.59 27.34 15.05
C LYS A 2 -10.24 27.86 14.50
N LYS A 3 -9.08 27.42 15.00
CA LYS A 3 -7.74 27.78 14.47
C LYS A 3 -7.38 27.05 13.17
N ARG A 4 -7.91 25.81 12.95
CA ARG A 4 -7.71 25.04 11.71
C ARG A 4 -8.43 25.67 10.51
N ILE A 5 -9.65 26.14 10.70
CA ILE A 5 -10.45 26.78 9.63
C ILE A 5 -9.83 28.10 9.14
N LYS A 6 -9.16 28.86 10.02
CA LYS A 6 -8.49 30.11 9.66
C LYS A 6 -7.20 29.93 8.82
N ARG A 7 -6.48 28.80 8.95
CA ARG A 7 -5.28 28.51 8.13
C ARG A 7 -5.62 28.05 6.71
N THR A 8 -6.71 27.32 6.52
CA THR A 8 -7.20 26.90 5.19
C THR A 8 -7.72 28.06 4.35
N LEU A 9 -8.20 29.13 4.97
CA LEU A 9 -8.68 30.33 4.28
C LEU A 9 -7.55 31.30 3.88
N ASN A 10 -6.38 31.21 4.45
CA ASN A 10 -5.28 32.17 4.21
C ASN A 10 -4.29 31.74 3.11
N ASN A 11 -4.39 30.52 2.56
CA ASN A 11 -3.59 30.07 1.42
C ASN A 11 -4.36 30.18 0.09
N PHE A 12 -5.24 31.18 -0.06
CA PHE A 12 -5.65 31.63 -1.37
C PHE A 12 -4.44 32.29 -2.03
N ASN A 13 -3.66 31.50 -2.78
CA ASN A 13 -2.55 32.02 -3.56
C ASN A 13 -3.11 33.10 -4.50
N ALA A 14 -2.74 34.34 -4.30
CA ALA A 14 -3.18 35.46 -5.15
C ALA A 14 -2.92 35.18 -6.65
N ALA A 15 -1.86 34.43 -6.95
CA ALA A 15 -1.55 33.94 -8.29
C ALA A 15 -2.62 32.99 -8.84
N ALA A 16 -3.17 32.08 -8.03
CA ALA A 16 -4.23 31.17 -8.48
C ALA A 16 -5.54 31.92 -8.74
N LEU A 17 -5.91 32.87 -7.88
CA LEU A 17 -7.07 33.73 -8.09
C LEU A 17 -6.93 34.57 -9.36
N PHE A 18 -5.76 35.10 -9.63
CA PHE A 18 -5.48 35.85 -10.84
C PHE A 18 -5.54 34.99 -12.10
N GLN A 19 -5.04 33.77 -12.06
CA GLN A 19 -5.17 32.81 -13.17
C GLN A 19 -6.63 32.42 -13.43
N ASP A 20 -7.41 32.16 -12.40
CA ASP A 20 -8.84 31.84 -12.53
C ASP A 20 -9.64 33.03 -13.08
N PHE A 21 -9.30 34.25 -12.69
CA PHE A 21 -9.87 35.48 -13.27
C PHE A 21 -9.56 35.59 -14.76
N ILE A 22 -8.29 35.39 -15.18
CA ILE A 22 -7.90 35.43 -16.61
C ILE A 22 -8.66 34.38 -17.41
N ARG A 23 -8.75 33.13 -16.90
CA ARG A 23 -9.49 32.05 -17.54
C ARG A 23 -10.97 32.41 -17.71
N THR A 24 -11.59 32.95 -16.68
CA THR A 24 -12.99 33.38 -16.70
C THR A 24 -13.21 34.48 -17.73
N ALA A 25 -12.34 35.49 -17.75
CA ALA A 25 -12.42 36.59 -18.72
C ALA A 25 -12.23 36.08 -20.19
N ALA A 26 -11.27 35.20 -20.41
CA ALA A 26 -11.01 34.62 -21.72
C ALA A 26 -12.20 33.82 -22.25
N VAL A 27 -12.80 32.95 -21.41
CA VAL A 27 -13.97 32.17 -21.79
C VAL A 27 -15.16 33.06 -22.09
N TYR A 28 -15.41 34.12 -21.31
CA TYR A 28 -16.48 35.07 -21.58
C TYR A 28 -16.24 35.87 -22.85
N LEU A 29 -15.01 36.27 -23.15
CA LEU A 29 -14.67 36.96 -24.38
C LEU A 29 -14.99 36.08 -25.60
N VAL A 30 -14.56 34.81 -25.55
CA VAL A 30 -14.87 33.84 -26.64
C VAL A 30 -16.38 33.62 -26.76
N ALA A 31 -17.09 33.43 -25.62
CA ALA A 31 -18.54 33.25 -25.65
C ALA A 31 -19.28 34.46 -26.22
N THR A 32 -18.87 35.67 -25.85
CA THR A 32 -19.46 36.92 -26.37
C THR A 32 -19.17 37.12 -27.82
N CYS A 33 -17.95 36.85 -28.30
CA CYS A 33 -17.63 36.88 -29.73
C CYS A 33 -18.47 35.88 -30.54
N LEU A 34 -18.61 34.65 -30.00
CA LEU A 34 -19.44 33.63 -30.65
C LEU A 34 -20.90 34.06 -30.67
N ALA A 35 -21.44 34.58 -29.56
CA ALA A 35 -22.81 35.07 -29.49
C ALA A 35 -23.07 36.25 -30.47
N LEU A 36 -22.12 37.18 -30.65
CA LEU A 36 -22.21 38.25 -31.60
C LEU A 36 -22.20 37.74 -33.06
N CYS A 37 -21.38 36.76 -33.38
CA CYS A 37 -21.38 36.10 -34.68
C CYS A 37 -22.73 35.41 -34.96
N LEU A 38 -23.33 34.77 -33.98
CA LEU A 38 -24.63 34.09 -34.10
C LEU A 38 -25.80 35.11 -34.22
N ASN A 39 -25.70 36.25 -33.52
CA ASN A 39 -26.71 37.32 -33.58
C ASN A 39 -26.81 37.97 -34.96
N GLY A 40 -25.71 37.99 -35.75
CA GLY A 40 -25.70 38.46 -37.14
C GLY A 40 -26.43 37.55 -38.10
N ALA A 41 -26.69 36.30 -37.77
CA ALA A 41 -27.49 35.35 -38.55
C ALA A 41 -28.89 35.25 -37.89
N GLU A 42 -29.89 35.98 -38.39
CA GLU A 42 -31.25 36.16 -37.82
C GLU A 42 -31.98 34.90 -37.29
N VAL A 43 -31.46 33.71 -37.58
CA VAL A 43 -32.05 32.40 -37.23
C VAL A 43 -31.66 31.90 -35.82
N LEU A 44 -30.70 32.56 -35.11
CA LEU A 44 -30.07 31.95 -33.92
C LEU A 44 -30.19 32.76 -32.62
N ASN A 45 -30.99 33.84 -32.60
CA ASN A 45 -31.15 34.70 -31.42
C ASN A 45 -31.62 33.97 -30.15
N GLU A 46 -32.40 32.89 -30.31
CA GLU A 46 -32.90 32.08 -29.17
C GLU A 46 -31.79 31.23 -28.52
N ASN A 47 -30.65 31.01 -29.20
CA ASN A 47 -29.59 30.12 -28.70
C ASN A 47 -28.48 30.84 -27.91
N ILE A 48 -28.52 32.18 -27.83
CA ILE A 48 -27.51 32.98 -27.08
C ILE A 48 -27.43 32.57 -25.59
N PHE A 49 -28.58 32.26 -24.98
CA PHE A 49 -28.63 31.75 -23.62
C PHE A 49 -27.86 30.43 -23.46
N GLY A 50 -27.95 29.53 -24.43
CA GLY A 50 -27.22 28.25 -24.44
C GLY A 50 -25.70 28.43 -24.48
N VAL A 51 -25.21 29.42 -25.26
CA VAL A 51 -23.78 29.75 -25.37
C VAL A 51 -23.24 30.22 -24.01
N TYR A 52 -23.97 31.09 -23.31
CA TYR A 52 -23.55 31.56 -22.00
C TYR A 52 -23.66 30.48 -20.90
N MET A 53 -24.67 29.60 -20.97
CA MET A 53 -24.74 28.43 -20.09
C MET A 53 -23.54 27.49 -20.26
N LEU A 54 -23.13 27.24 -21.51
CA LEU A 54 -21.95 26.43 -21.83
C LEU A 54 -20.68 27.13 -21.34
N ALA A 55 -20.57 28.45 -21.48
CA ALA A 55 -19.47 29.24 -20.95
C ALA A 55 -19.36 29.10 -19.42
N VAL A 56 -20.47 29.19 -18.69
CA VAL A 56 -20.51 29.02 -17.24
C VAL A 56 -20.08 27.59 -16.83
N ALA A 57 -20.53 26.57 -17.55
CA ALA A 57 -20.10 25.19 -17.31
C ALA A 57 -18.57 25.04 -17.53
N LEU A 58 -18.05 25.65 -18.59
CA LEU A 58 -16.64 25.62 -18.93
C LEU A 58 -15.79 26.34 -17.88
N ILE A 59 -16.23 27.52 -17.42
CA ILE A 59 -15.59 28.28 -16.34
C ILE A 59 -15.56 27.44 -15.07
N SER A 60 -16.69 26.86 -14.66
CA SER A 60 -16.74 25.97 -13.48
C SER A 60 -15.80 24.78 -13.56
N TYR A 61 -15.60 24.22 -14.77
CA TYR A 61 -14.67 23.11 -14.99
C TYR A 61 -13.21 23.55 -14.94
N MET A 62 -12.86 24.73 -15.51
CA MET A 62 -11.48 25.21 -15.65
C MET A 62 -10.95 25.93 -14.41
N THR A 63 -11.83 26.44 -13.54
CA THR A 63 -11.46 27.20 -12.34
C THR A 63 -11.43 26.34 -11.09
N SER A 64 -10.91 26.89 -9.98
CA SER A 64 -10.63 26.15 -8.75
C SER A 64 -11.83 26.01 -7.79
N GLY A 65 -13.07 26.25 -8.22
CA GLY A 65 -14.19 25.98 -7.33
C GLY A 65 -15.55 26.56 -7.70
N TYR A 66 -16.52 26.20 -6.88
CA TYR A 66 -17.94 26.63 -6.98
C TYR A 66 -18.10 28.15 -7.01
N PHE A 67 -17.24 28.88 -6.29
CA PHE A 67 -17.30 30.34 -6.19
C PHE A 67 -17.20 31.04 -7.55
N TRP A 68 -16.25 30.64 -8.39
CA TRP A 68 -16.09 31.18 -9.74
C TRP A 68 -17.26 30.86 -10.66
N GLY A 69 -17.85 29.68 -10.49
CA GLY A 69 -19.05 29.30 -11.23
C GLY A 69 -20.28 30.17 -10.89
N VAL A 70 -20.44 30.51 -9.60
CA VAL A 70 -21.52 31.42 -9.19
C VAL A 70 -21.31 32.84 -9.73
N ILE A 71 -20.09 33.37 -9.62
CA ILE A 71 -19.73 34.68 -10.23
C ILE A 71 -19.98 34.69 -11.73
N ALA A 72 -19.56 33.62 -12.40
CA ALA A 72 -19.81 33.45 -13.83
C ALA A 72 -21.32 33.41 -14.12
N SER A 73 -22.14 32.70 -13.33
CA SER A 73 -23.59 32.65 -13.54
C SER A 73 -24.23 34.05 -13.51
N ILE A 74 -23.84 34.86 -12.52
CA ILE A 74 -24.31 36.24 -12.40
C ILE A 74 -23.81 37.10 -13.56
N GLY A 75 -22.51 37.00 -13.91
CA GLY A 75 -21.89 37.70 -15.02
C GLY A 75 -22.54 37.35 -16.38
N GLY A 76 -22.92 36.07 -16.55
CA GLY A 76 -23.62 35.59 -17.75
C GLY A 76 -24.99 36.25 -17.93
N VAL A 77 -25.77 36.29 -16.87
CA VAL A 77 -27.10 36.96 -16.89
C VAL A 77 -26.96 38.46 -17.21
N ILE A 78 -26.01 39.14 -16.56
CA ILE A 78 -25.73 40.55 -16.81
C ILE A 78 -25.24 40.76 -18.25
N GLY A 79 -24.33 39.91 -18.74
CA GLY A 79 -23.81 39.99 -20.11
C GLY A 79 -24.91 39.82 -21.18
N VAL A 80 -25.76 38.81 -21.03
CA VAL A 80 -26.87 38.60 -21.94
C VAL A 80 -27.86 39.78 -21.92
N ASN A 81 -28.21 40.27 -20.72
CA ASN A 81 -29.11 41.41 -20.59
C ASN A 81 -28.50 42.69 -21.23
N PHE A 82 -27.24 42.96 -21.05
CA PHE A 82 -26.60 44.15 -21.52
C PHE A 82 -26.30 44.15 -23.03
N PHE A 83 -25.81 43.03 -23.56
CA PHE A 83 -25.38 42.96 -24.97
C PHE A 83 -26.46 42.52 -25.97
N PHE A 84 -27.40 41.68 -25.53
CA PHE A 84 -28.31 40.98 -26.40
C PHE A 84 -29.80 41.24 -26.16
N THR A 85 -30.13 42.08 -25.15
CA THR A 85 -31.53 42.39 -24.82
C THR A 85 -31.86 43.85 -25.14
N PHE A 86 -33.01 44.07 -25.80
CA PHE A 86 -33.44 45.46 -26.09
C PHE A 86 -33.93 46.18 -24.83
N PRO A 87 -33.57 47.50 -24.62
CA PRO A 87 -32.63 48.28 -25.39
C PRO A 87 -31.20 47.87 -25.14
N TYR A 88 -30.42 47.70 -26.21
CA TYR A 88 -29.02 47.25 -26.16
C TYR A 88 -28.16 48.21 -25.36
N PHE A 89 -27.12 47.72 -24.70
CA PHE A 89 -26.20 48.44 -23.85
C PHE A 89 -26.83 49.14 -22.64
N ALA A 90 -28.01 48.66 -22.21
CA ALA A 90 -28.69 49.11 -21.01
C ALA A 90 -29.19 47.87 -20.22
N LEU A 91 -29.11 47.95 -18.90
CA LEU A 91 -29.69 46.91 -18.06
C LEU A 91 -31.20 47.13 -17.95
N ASN A 92 -32.01 46.29 -18.53
CA ASN A 92 -33.44 46.38 -18.51
C ASN A 92 -34.09 45.09 -18.02
N PHE A 93 -34.80 45.16 -16.89
CA PHE A 93 -35.56 44.10 -16.28
C PHE A 93 -37.06 44.31 -16.32
N SER A 94 -37.53 45.43 -16.95
CA SER A 94 -38.91 45.89 -16.87
C SER A 94 -39.79 45.27 -18.00
N ILE A 95 -39.21 44.69 -19.04
CA ILE A 95 -39.96 44.10 -20.14
C ILE A 95 -40.58 42.78 -19.70
N THR A 96 -41.90 42.63 -19.94
CA THR A 96 -42.66 41.44 -19.55
C THR A 96 -42.04 40.16 -20.15
N GLY A 97 -41.72 39.18 -19.29
CA GLY A 97 -41.10 37.90 -19.67
C GLY A 97 -39.61 37.84 -19.40
N TYR A 98 -38.79 38.90 -19.54
CA TYR A 98 -37.35 38.87 -19.30
C TYR A 98 -36.96 38.47 -17.88
N PRO A 99 -37.61 38.96 -16.80
CA PRO A 99 -37.27 38.54 -15.43
C PRO A 99 -37.39 37.03 -15.21
N ILE A 100 -38.39 36.40 -15.84
CA ILE A 100 -38.58 34.95 -15.75
C ILE A 100 -37.43 34.23 -16.48
N THR A 101 -37.11 34.64 -17.70
CA THR A 101 -36.02 34.04 -18.50
C THR A 101 -34.65 34.15 -17.80
N PHE A 102 -34.36 35.32 -17.26
CA PHE A 102 -33.09 35.54 -16.51
C PHE A 102 -33.05 34.72 -15.21
N SER A 103 -34.20 34.59 -14.51
CA SER A 103 -34.28 33.74 -13.32
C SER A 103 -34.04 32.28 -13.65
N ILE A 104 -34.64 31.76 -14.72
CA ILE A 104 -34.41 30.41 -15.20
C ILE A 104 -32.93 30.22 -15.62
N MET A 105 -32.36 31.17 -16.40
CA MET A 105 -30.98 31.15 -16.81
C MET A 105 -30.03 31.12 -15.60
N LEU A 106 -30.27 31.97 -14.62
CA LEU A 106 -29.44 32.01 -13.39
C LEU A 106 -29.51 30.67 -12.64
N LEU A 107 -30.73 30.15 -12.45
CA LEU A 107 -30.93 28.88 -11.75
C LEU A 107 -30.22 27.73 -12.47
N MET A 108 -30.39 27.62 -13.77
CA MET A 108 -29.76 26.58 -14.60
C MET A 108 -28.23 26.71 -14.62
N SER A 109 -27.70 27.93 -14.66
CA SER A 109 -26.25 28.18 -14.62
C SER A 109 -25.67 27.80 -13.27
N ILE A 110 -26.31 28.14 -12.17
CA ILE A 110 -25.88 27.74 -10.82
C ILE A 110 -25.93 26.22 -10.67
N LEU A 111 -27.00 25.58 -11.12
CA LEU A 111 -27.15 24.13 -11.08
C LEU A 111 -26.04 23.43 -11.90
N THR A 112 -25.80 23.89 -13.12
CA THR A 112 -24.73 23.37 -13.98
C THR A 112 -23.35 23.52 -13.33
N SER A 113 -23.08 24.69 -12.75
CA SER A 113 -21.85 24.97 -12.01
C SER A 113 -21.68 24.00 -10.82
N PHE A 114 -22.73 23.80 -10.03
CA PHE A 114 -22.72 22.87 -8.91
C PHE A 114 -22.45 21.42 -9.33
N VAL A 115 -23.14 20.94 -10.36
CA VAL A 115 -22.95 19.58 -10.90
C VAL A 115 -21.55 19.40 -11.46
N THR A 116 -21.05 20.37 -12.24
CA THR A 116 -19.69 20.32 -12.80
C THR A 116 -18.62 20.28 -11.71
N ALA A 117 -18.74 21.13 -10.70
CA ALA A 117 -17.82 21.13 -9.54
C ALA A 117 -17.84 19.78 -8.80
N LYS A 118 -19.03 19.20 -8.60
CA LYS A 118 -19.20 17.91 -7.92
C LYS A 118 -18.61 16.75 -8.73
N VAL A 119 -18.81 16.72 -10.06
CA VAL A 119 -18.23 15.73 -10.96
C VAL A 119 -16.73 15.83 -10.98
N LYS A 120 -16.16 17.05 -11.07
CA LYS A 120 -14.71 17.27 -11.00
C LYS A 120 -14.12 16.75 -9.69
N MET A 121 -14.73 17.05 -8.56
CA MET A 121 -14.28 16.57 -7.24
C MET A 121 -14.34 15.05 -7.16
N ALA A 122 -15.43 14.43 -7.62
CA ALA A 122 -15.56 12.97 -7.66
C ALA A 122 -14.48 12.32 -8.56
N ALA A 123 -14.18 12.92 -9.72
CA ALA A 123 -13.13 12.44 -10.61
C ALA A 123 -11.73 12.52 -9.97
N LEU A 124 -11.42 13.62 -9.25
CA LEU A 124 -10.15 13.77 -8.53
C LEU A 124 -10.00 12.72 -7.40
N LEU A 125 -11.06 12.51 -6.62
CA LEU A 125 -11.06 11.50 -5.55
C LEU A 125 -10.92 10.08 -6.13
N SER A 126 -11.61 9.79 -7.23
CA SER A 126 -11.49 8.50 -7.92
C SER A 126 -10.08 8.26 -8.46
N ALA A 127 -9.47 9.28 -9.08
CA ALA A 127 -8.10 9.19 -9.59
C ALA A 127 -7.08 8.96 -8.46
N ALA A 128 -7.23 9.66 -7.33
CA ALA A 128 -6.40 9.45 -6.15
C ALA A 128 -6.57 8.04 -5.57
N GLY A 129 -7.80 7.55 -5.46
CA GLY A 129 -8.08 6.19 -5.01
C GLY A 129 -7.48 5.13 -5.93
N LYS A 130 -7.61 5.31 -7.25
CA LYS A 130 -7.00 4.42 -8.24
C LYS A 130 -5.48 4.36 -8.10
N LYS A 131 -4.80 5.51 -7.99
CA LYS A 131 -3.35 5.57 -7.82
C LYS A 131 -2.90 4.85 -6.54
N ARG A 132 -3.62 5.02 -5.42
CA ARG A 132 -3.34 4.30 -4.17
C ARG A 132 -3.47 2.79 -4.33
N ALA A 133 -4.53 2.32 -5.01
CA ALA A 133 -4.76 0.89 -5.26
C ALA A 133 -3.67 0.29 -6.17
N GLU A 134 -3.25 1.02 -7.21
CA GLU A 134 -2.13 0.62 -8.08
C GLU A 134 -0.83 0.48 -7.28
N THR A 135 -0.48 1.47 -6.44
CA THR A 135 0.70 1.43 -5.58
C THR A 135 0.69 0.23 -4.62
N LEU A 136 -0.46 -0.06 -3.98
CA LEU A 136 -0.59 -1.23 -3.10
C LEU A 136 -0.41 -2.54 -3.87
N THR A 137 -0.93 -2.62 -5.09
CA THR A 137 -0.77 -3.80 -5.94
C THR A 137 0.68 -4.02 -6.35
N GLU A 138 1.39 -2.96 -6.72
CA GLU A 138 2.81 -3.00 -7.06
C GLU A 138 3.67 -3.38 -5.84
N MET A 139 3.44 -2.76 -4.69
CA MET A 139 4.09 -3.11 -3.42
C MET A 139 3.86 -4.59 -3.08
N SER A 140 2.62 -5.06 -3.15
CA SER A 140 2.27 -6.44 -2.85
C SER A 140 3.00 -7.41 -3.78
N LYS A 141 3.04 -7.14 -5.10
CA LYS A 141 3.79 -7.96 -6.06
C LYS A 141 5.30 -7.98 -5.76
N ALA A 142 5.88 -6.81 -5.47
CA ALA A 142 7.30 -6.69 -5.15
C ALA A 142 7.66 -7.48 -3.88
N ILE A 143 6.86 -7.36 -2.82
CA ILE A 143 7.06 -8.09 -1.57
C ILE A 143 6.85 -9.60 -1.75
N LEU A 144 5.89 -10.02 -2.59
CA LEU A 144 5.64 -11.44 -2.87
C LEU A 144 6.81 -12.11 -3.60
N SER A 145 7.61 -11.37 -4.37
CA SER A 145 8.81 -11.86 -5.04
C SER A 145 10.03 -11.91 -4.13
N ALA A 146 9.98 -11.28 -2.95
CA ALA A 146 11.08 -11.27 -1.99
C ALA A 146 11.32 -12.66 -1.40
N SER A 147 12.59 -13.05 -1.31
CA SER A 147 13.03 -14.38 -0.83
C SER A 147 13.36 -14.38 0.66
N ASP A 148 13.65 -13.24 1.25
CA ASP A 148 14.10 -13.10 2.63
C ASP A 148 13.48 -11.88 3.33
N VAL A 149 13.66 -11.80 4.66
CA VAL A 149 13.11 -10.73 5.50
C VAL A 149 13.76 -9.38 5.18
N ASP A 150 15.06 -9.37 4.85
CA ASP A 150 15.78 -8.13 4.55
C ASP A 150 15.24 -7.46 3.30
N THR A 151 15.04 -8.21 2.24
CA THR A 151 14.43 -7.72 1.00
C THR A 151 13.00 -7.22 1.24
N ILE A 152 12.20 -7.91 2.09
CA ILE A 152 10.84 -7.47 2.44
C ILE A 152 10.86 -6.10 3.11
N ILE A 153 11.73 -5.88 4.11
CA ILE A 153 11.78 -4.61 4.84
C ILE A 153 12.34 -3.47 3.98
N ASP A 154 13.31 -3.75 3.11
CA ASP A 154 13.88 -2.74 2.19
C ASP A 154 12.84 -2.28 1.16
N ILE A 155 12.14 -3.23 0.54
CA ILE A 155 11.02 -2.93 -0.38
C ILE A 155 9.95 -2.13 0.36
N SER A 156 9.56 -2.57 1.56
CA SER A 156 8.51 -1.88 2.35
C SER A 156 8.92 -0.46 2.69
N ALA A 157 10.14 -0.24 3.20
CA ALA A 157 10.66 1.09 3.54
C ALA A 157 10.67 2.02 2.32
N LYS A 158 11.10 1.51 1.16
CA LYS A 158 11.10 2.25 -0.10
C LYS A 158 9.69 2.68 -0.51
N TYR A 159 8.72 1.73 -0.56
CA TYR A 159 7.34 2.06 -0.93
C TYR A 159 6.67 2.99 0.07
N PHE A 160 6.93 2.85 1.37
CA PHE A 160 6.47 3.80 2.38
C PHE A 160 7.00 5.20 2.12
N SER A 161 8.30 5.35 1.83
CA SER A 161 8.94 6.62 1.58
C SER A 161 8.42 7.29 0.29
N GLU A 162 8.43 6.58 -0.84
CA GLU A 162 8.01 7.10 -2.14
C GLU A 162 6.53 7.50 -2.15
N THR A 163 5.67 6.68 -1.55
CA THR A 163 4.22 6.92 -1.55
C THR A 163 3.83 8.08 -0.66
N ASN A 164 4.44 8.18 0.52
CA ASN A 164 4.12 9.23 1.47
C ASN A 164 5.01 10.46 1.34
N GLN A 165 6.03 10.42 0.46
CA GLN A 165 7.00 11.50 0.28
C GLN A 165 7.57 11.97 1.63
N CYS A 166 8.10 11.04 2.39
CA CYS A 166 8.69 11.26 3.71
C CYS A 166 9.86 10.31 3.92
N SER A 167 10.74 10.61 4.86
CA SER A 167 11.79 9.70 5.27
C SER A 167 11.25 8.63 6.20
N VAL A 168 11.68 7.40 6.04
CA VAL A 168 11.14 6.23 6.74
C VAL A 168 12.26 5.40 7.34
N ILE A 169 12.04 4.90 8.54
CA ILE A 169 12.86 3.89 9.18
C ILE A 169 11.97 2.72 9.60
N LEU A 170 12.42 1.49 9.34
CA LEU A 170 11.72 0.28 9.70
C LEU A 170 12.61 -0.59 10.58
N TYR A 171 12.15 -0.90 11.77
CA TYR A 171 12.80 -1.79 12.71
C TYR A 171 12.08 -3.13 12.75
N VAL A 172 12.83 -4.22 12.62
CA VAL A 172 12.34 -5.57 12.91
C VAL A 172 12.71 -5.91 14.33
N ASP A 173 11.71 -6.29 15.13
CA ASP A 173 11.81 -6.50 16.55
C ASP A 173 11.98 -5.18 17.33
N GLN A 174 12.64 -5.17 18.46
CA GLN A 174 12.75 -4.01 19.36
C GLN A 174 13.63 -2.90 18.77
N PRO A 175 13.17 -1.65 18.69
CA PRO A 175 13.93 -0.54 18.12
C PRO A 175 15.27 -0.23 18.81
N LEU A 176 15.41 -0.47 20.12
CA LEU A 176 16.67 -0.28 20.86
C LEU A 176 17.71 -1.35 20.54
N LYS A 177 17.28 -2.57 20.20
CA LYS A 177 18.13 -3.69 19.78
C LYS A 177 17.51 -4.40 18.57
N PRO A 178 17.44 -3.75 17.43
CA PRO A 178 16.75 -4.31 16.28
C PRO A 178 17.49 -5.53 15.76
N LEU A 179 16.74 -6.57 15.45
CA LEU A 179 17.26 -7.73 14.75
C LEU A 179 17.75 -7.32 13.35
N LYS A 180 16.97 -6.44 12.71
CA LYS A 180 17.26 -5.83 11.41
C LYS A 180 16.59 -4.46 11.33
N GLN A 181 17.15 -3.57 10.52
CA GLN A 181 16.57 -2.25 10.26
C GLN A 181 16.82 -1.86 8.80
N SER A 182 15.88 -1.12 8.24
CA SER A 182 15.98 -0.49 6.92
C SER A 182 15.60 0.97 7.01
N ILE A 183 16.30 1.81 6.29
CA ILE A 183 16.05 3.25 6.24
C ILE A 183 15.97 3.72 4.79
N CYS A 184 15.02 4.58 4.50
CA CYS A 184 14.89 5.27 3.23
C CYS A 184 14.67 6.75 3.50
N THR A 185 15.66 7.59 3.22
CA THR A 185 15.63 9.02 3.50
C THR A 185 15.48 9.84 2.24
N LEU A 186 14.75 10.97 2.34
CA LEU A 186 14.64 11.95 1.27
C LEU A 186 15.75 13.00 1.34
N ARG A 187 16.30 13.24 2.55
CA ARG A 187 17.36 14.23 2.82
C ARG A 187 18.43 13.59 3.69
N ASP A 188 19.68 13.96 3.50
CA ASP A 188 20.80 13.44 4.30
C ASP A 188 20.70 13.80 5.80
N GLU A 189 20.03 14.90 6.13
CA GLU A 189 19.79 15.34 7.51
C GLU A 189 18.79 14.42 8.24
N ASP A 190 17.82 13.86 7.53
CA ASP A 190 16.77 13.02 8.10
C ASP A 190 17.33 11.73 8.68
N GLU A 191 18.41 11.21 8.09
CA GLU A 191 19.10 10.02 8.59
C GLU A 191 19.62 10.22 10.01
N ARG A 192 20.25 11.37 10.27
CA ARG A 192 20.80 11.70 11.60
C ARG A 192 19.69 11.86 12.63
N ILE A 193 18.52 12.41 12.22
CA ILE A 193 17.36 12.57 13.08
C ILE A 193 16.82 11.19 13.46
N LEU A 194 16.53 10.33 12.47
CA LEU A 194 15.94 9.01 12.68
C LEU A 194 16.85 8.07 13.48
N TYR A 195 18.17 8.22 13.38
CA TYR A 195 19.12 7.46 14.18
C TYR A 195 19.40 8.04 15.57
N SER A 196 18.83 9.20 15.91
CA SER A 196 19.04 9.80 17.22
C SER A 196 18.50 8.90 18.34
N PHE A 197 19.13 8.99 19.51
CA PHE A 197 18.72 8.20 20.67
C PHE A 197 17.29 8.53 21.11
N LEU A 198 16.89 9.79 21.02
CA LEU A 198 15.54 10.24 21.32
C LEU A 198 14.49 9.55 20.44
N GLU A 199 14.69 9.55 19.14
CA GLU A 199 13.76 8.93 18.20
C GLU A 199 13.67 7.42 18.39
N LYS A 200 14.80 6.76 18.71
CA LYS A 200 14.81 5.33 19.06
C LYS A 200 14.01 5.02 20.34
N GLN A 201 14.07 5.90 21.34
CA GLN A 201 13.26 5.75 22.56
C GLN A 201 11.77 5.90 22.26
N VAL A 202 11.39 6.86 21.40
CA VAL A 202 10.00 7.03 20.97
C VAL A 202 9.51 5.81 20.17
N ALA A 203 10.35 5.29 19.27
CA ALA A 203 10.07 4.05 18.55
C ALA A 203 9.89 2.85 19.50
N GLN A 204 10.75 2.73 20.55
CA GLN A 204 10.63 1.68 21.56
C GLN A 204 9.32 1.82 22.34
N ARG A 205 8.91 3.05 22.67
CA ARG A 205 7.63 3.30 23.32
C ARG A 205 6.45 2.83 22.47
N ALA A 206 6.48 3.08 21.13
CA ALA A 206 5.47 2.57 20.22
C ALA A 206 5.42 1.03 20.21
N TYR A 207 6.59 0.38 20.29
CA TYR A 207 6.70 -1.08 20.40
C TYR A 207 6.07 -1.58 21.71
N ASP A 208 6.40 -0.97 22.86
CA ASP A 208 5.97 -1.41 24.18
C ASP A 208 4.48 -1.15 24.43
N THR A 209 3.96 0.01 23.99
CA THR A 209 2.54 0.39 24.15
C THR A 209 1.62 -0.20 23.10
N GLN A 210 2.18 -0.75 22.00
CA GLN A 210 1.43 -1.28 20.87
C GLN A 210 0.48 -0.25 20.21
N ASN A 211 0.75 1.02 20.44
CA ASN A 211 -0.01 2.14 19.88
C ASN A 211 0.91 3.07 19.09
N PRO A 212 0.37 3.77 18.09
CA PRO A 212 1.14 4.81 17.43
C PRO A 212 1.55 5.91 18.40
N VAL A 213 2.81 6.37 18.29
CA VAL A 213 3.42 7.40 19.18
C VAL A 213 4.22 8.38 18.33
N GLY A 214 4.21 9.68 18.66
CA GLY A 214 5.11 10.64 18.02
C GLY A 214 4.55 12.03 17.79
N ALA A 215 5.23 12.82 16.95
CA ALA A 215 5.01 14.26 16.76
C ALA A 215 3.59 14.64 16.30
N GLU A 216 2.95 13.78 15.50
CA GLU A 216 1.61 14.04 14.94
C GLU A 216 0.47 13.43 15.79
N ILE A 217 0.80 12.85 16.94
CA ILE A 217 -0.15 12.15 17.81
C ILE A 217 -0.20 12.87 19.15
N GLU A 218 -1.41 13.10 19.67
CA GLU A 218 -1.64 13.73 20.97
C GLU A 218 -1.37 12.72 22.13
N ASP A 219 -0.13 12.25 22.27
CA ASP A 219 0.26 11.27 23.29
C ASP A 219 1.18 11.84 24.39
N GLY A 220 1.42 13.15 24.38
CA GLY A 220 2.29 13.83 25.31
C GLY A 220 3.79 13.68 25.06
N THR A 221 4.20 13.10 23.94
CA THR A 221 5.61 12.99 23.55
C THR A 221 6.08 14.34 23.00
N GLN A 222 6.77 15.13 23.82
CA GLN A 222 7.34 16.41 23.39
C GLN A 222 8.76 16.20 22.85
N ASN A 223 9.14 17.02 21.84
CA ASN A 223 10.47 17.09 21.23
C ASN A 223 10.88 15.95 20.26
N CYS A 224 10.01 15.00 19.90
CA CYS A 224 10.27 14.12 18.76
C CYS A 224 9.80 14.74 17.45
N LYS A 225 10.44 14.34 16.34
CA LYS A 225 10.06 14.76 14.97
C LYS A 225 9.38 13.66 14.20
N GLY A 226 9.68 12.41 14.52
CA GLY A 226 9.10 11.23 13.88
C GLY A 226 7.77 10.81 14.49
N THR A 227 6.98 10.10 13.70
CA THR A 227 5.77 9.40 14.12
C THR A 227 5.95 7.91 13.88
N TYR A 228 5.74 7.09 14.89
CA TYR A 228 6.06 5.68 14.91
C TYR A 228 4.80 4.83 15.03
N PHE A 229 4.68 3.83 14.16
CA PHE A 229 3.56 2.88 14.13
C PHE A 229 4.07 1.49 14.43
N PRO A 230 3.46 0.75 15.37
CA PRO A 230 3.80 -0.64 15.62
C PRO A 230 3.34 -1.52 14.46
N ILE A 231 4.18 -2.48 14.07
CA ILE A 231 3.87 -3.53 13.11
C ILE A 231 3.38 -4.73 13.90
N ILE A 232 2.07 -4.78 14.13
CA ILE A 232 1.44 -5.70 15.10
C ILE A 232 0.29 -6.48 14.47
N THR A 233 0.13 -7.74 14.93
CA THR A 233 -1.09 -8.55 14.79
C THR A 233 -1.69 -8.82 16.17
N GLU A 234 -2.84 -9.48 16.25
CA GLU A 234 -3.48 -9.84 17.51
C GLU A 234 -2.54 -10.60 18.46
N ASP A 235 -1.65 -11.44 17.92
CA ASP A 235 -0.81 -12.34 18.71
C ASP A 235 0.68 -11.94 18.77
N LYS A 236 1.15 -11.04 17.89
CA LYS A 236 2.58 -10.79 17.74
C LYS A 236 2.94 -9.41 17.23
N ILE A 237 4.00 -8.83 17.83
CA ILE A 237 4.67 -7.63 17.34
C ILE A 237 5.83 -8.05 16.44
N TYR A 238 5.91 -7.48 15.23
CA TYR A 238 6.97 -7.74 14.28
C TYR A 238 8.04 -6.65 14.28
N GLY A 239 7.69 -5.44 14.78
CA GLY A 239 8.59 -4.31 14.82
C GLY A 239 7.86 -2.97 14.84
N VAL A 240 8.55 -1.93 14.38
CA VAL A 240 8.03 -0.55 14.33
C VAL A 240 8.47 0.11 13.04
N VAL A 241 7.58 0.87 12.42
CA VAL A 241 7.90 1.76 11.31
C VAL A 241 7.77 3.22 11.75
N GLY A 242 8.81 4.01 11.52
CA GLY A 242 8.86 5.43 11.82
C GLY A 242 8.82 6.26 10.55
N PHE A 243 8.05 7.34 10.58
CA PHE A 243 7.88 8.30 9.48
C PHE A 243 8.33 9.68 9.94
N LEU A 244 9.15 10.33 9.14
CA LEU A 244 9.55 11.73 9.33
C LEU A 244 8.94 12.56 8.21
N PHE A 245 7.84 13.24 8.50
CA PHE A 245 7.15 14.10 7.56
C PHE A 245 7.78 15.51 7.52
N ASP A 246 7.66 16.18 6.38
CA ASP A 246 8.04 17.60 6.29
C ASP A 246 7.02 18.45 7.07
N GLU A 247 7.48 19.45 7.82
CA GLU A 247 6.66 20.35 8.68
C GLU A 247 5.49 21.01 7.94
N THR A 248 5.55 21.05 6.60
CA THR A 248 4.49 21.61 5.76
C THR A 248 3.36 20.64 5.44
N LYS A 249 3.54 19.33 5.71
CA LYS A 249 2.59 18.29 5.33
C LYS A 249 1.77 17.87 6.55
N LEU A 250 0.59 18.46 6.70
CA LEU A 250 -0.39 18.02 7.70
C LEU A 250 -0.82 16.57 7.36
N LEU A 251 -0.62 15.66 8.29
CA LEU A 251 -1.17 14.31 8.19
C LEU A 251 -2.70 14.39 8.26
N ILE A 252 -3.34 14.10 7.14
CA ILE A 252 -4.78 13.96 7.05
C ILE A 252 -5.13 12.54 7.50
N ASP A 253 -6.27 12.34 8.15
CA ASP A 253 -6.77 11.04 8.63
C ASP A 253 -6.70 9.93 7.55
N ASP A 254 -6.86 10.32 6.30
CA ASP A 254 -6.76 9.48 5.09
C ASP A 254 -5.34 8.91 4.87
N THR A 255 -4.30 9.62 5.29
CA THR A 255 -2.90 9.17 5.19
C THR A 255 -2.59 8.11 6.25
N PHE A 256 -3.08 8.29 7.48
CA PHE A 256 -2.94 7.27 8.54
C PHE A 256 -3.61 5.94 8.15
N SER A 257 -4.84 6.02 7.62
CA SER A 257 -5.57 4.84 7.14
C SER A 257 -4.79 4.11 6.06
N PHE A 258 -4.19 4.84 5.12
CA PHE A 258 -3.41 4.25 4.05
C PHE A 258 -2.09 3.62 4.53
N ILE A 259 -1.38 4.26 5.46
CA ILE A 259 -0.20 3.71 6.13
C ILE A 259 -0.53 2.39 6.81
N ASN A 260 -1.64 2.30 7.53
CA ASN A 260 -2.07 1.06 8.19
C ASN A 260 -2.32 -0.08 7.19
N VAL A 261 -2.89 0.22 6.02
CA VAL A 261 -3.06 -0.79 4.95
C VAL A 261 -1.70 -1.26 4.43
N MET A 262 -0.74 -0.37 4.21
CA MET A 262 0.61 -0.73 3.79
C MET A 262 1.35 -1.56 4.85
N ILE A 263 1.21 -1.20 6.13
CA ILE A 263 1.74 -1.98 7.27
C ILE A 263 1.15 -3.39 7.25
N SER A 264 -0.16 -3.53 7.03
CA SER A 264 -0.83 -4.84 6.95
C SER A 264 -0.28 -5.72 5.82
N GLN A 265 0.06 -5.15 4.66
CA GLN A 265 0.73 -5.87 3.57
C GLN A 265 2.13 -6.36 3.97
N THR A 266 2.89 -5.52 4.68
CA THR A 266 4.22 -5.89 5.18
C THR A 266 4.13 -7.02 6.22
N ILE A 267 3.16 -6.96 7.13
CA ILE A 267 2.88 -8.01 8.12
C ILE A 267 2.59 -9.35 7.43
N LEU A 268 1.69 -9.34 6.44
CA LEU A 268 1.32 -10.54 5.69
C LEU A 268 2.53 -11.19 5.01
N ALA A 269 3.43 -10.37 4.45
CA ALA A 269 4.65 -10.85 3.84
C ALA A 269 5.62 -11.48 4.86
N LEU A 270 5.80 -10.85 6.02
CA LEU A 270 6.64 -11.37 7.10
C LEU A 270 6.09 -12.69 7.65
N GLN A 271 4.77 -12.79 7.86
CA GLN A 271 4.10 -14.02 8.29
C GLN A 271 4.31 -15.15 7.28
N ARG A 272 4.11 -14.86 5.99
CA ARG A 272 4.32 -15.83 4.92
C ARG A 272 5.76 -16.35 4.90
N GLN A 273 6.75 -15.46 5.07
CA GLN A 273 8.15 -15.84 5.08
C GLN A 273 8.49 -16.73 6.29
N GLN A 274 7.96 -16.38 7.47
CA GLN A 274 8.11 -17.23 8.67
C GLN A 274 7.46 -18.61 8.49
N ALA A 275 6.25 -18.66 7.93
CA ALA A 275 5.56 -19.92 7.65
C ALA A 275 6.34 -20.80 6.65
N ARG A 276 6.89 -20.20 5.60
CA ARG A 276 7.75 -20.90 4.62
C ARG A 276 8.99 -21.50 5.29
N LYS A 277 9.69 -20.71 6.11
CA LYS A 277 10.88 -21.18 6.81
C LYS A 277 10.55 -22.37 7.74
N LYS A 278 9.46 -22.26 8.48
CA LYS A 278 8.99 -23.30 9.39
C LYS A 278 8.59 -24.60 8.65
N ALA A 279 7.90 -24.47 7.52
CA ALA A 279 7.53 -25.59 6.67
C ALA A 279 8.78 -26.30 6.08
N GLN A 280 9.79 -25.55 5.69
CA GLN A 280 11.05 -26.10 5.17
C GLN A 280 11.85 -26.83 6.25
N GLU A 281 11.89 -26.31 7.48
CA GLU A 281 12.53 -26.98 8.63
C GLU A 281 11.84 -28.31 8.94
N ILE A 282 10.50 -28.36 8.98
CA ILE A 282 9.72 -29.57 9.20
C ILE A 282 9.96 -30.60 8.08
N LEU A 283 10.02 -30.15 6.82
CA LEU A 283 10.29 -31.04 5.69
C LEU A 283 11.65 -31.71 5.82
N LEU A 284 12.69 -30.91 6.12
CA LEU A 284 14.05 -31.43 6.31
C LEU A 284 14.13 -32.44 7.47
N GLU A 285 13.44 -32.19 8.56
CA GLU A 285 13.38 -33.11 9.70
C GLU A 285 12.68 -34.42 9.32
N THR A 286 11.57 -34.32 8.61
CA THR A 286 10.81 -35.50 8.11
C THR A 286 11.66 -36.33 7.15
N GLU A 287 12.42 -35.69 6.24
CA GLU A 287 13.32 -36.40 5.32
C GLU A 287 14.45 -37.11 6.06
N LYS A 288 15.06 -36.49 7.07
CA LYS A 288 16.07 -37.11 7.94
C LYS A 288 15.52 -38.37 8.65
N GLU A 289 14.35 -38.26 9.26
CA GLU A 289 13.71 -39.39 9.96
C GLU A 289 13.36 -40.53 8.98
N LYS A 290 12.87 -40.20 7.79
CA LYS A 290 12.60 -41.18 6.73
C LYS A 290 13.86 -41.91 6.27
N MET A 291 14.94 -41.16 6.08
CA MET A 291 16.24 -41.73 5.72
C MET A 291 16.76 -42.67 6.82
N ARG A 292 16.71 -42.24 8.09
CA ARG A 292 17.08 -43.03 9.25
C ARG A 292 16.28 -44.32 9.33
N SER A 293 14.95 -44.26 9.16
CA SER A 293 14.07 -45.44 9.15
C SER A 293 14.40 -46.40 8.03
N ASN A 294 14.67 -45.89 6.83
CA ASN A 294 15.05 -46.70 5.68
C ASN A 294 16.40 -47.39 5.88
N LEU A 295 17.41 -46.67 6.43
CA LEU A 295 18.71 -47.27 6.75
C LEU A 295 18.58 -48.37 7.80
N LEU A 296 17.84 -48.12 8.88
CA LEU A 296 17.60 -49.16 9.92
C LEU A 296 16.90 -50.41 9.36
N ARG A 297 15.95 -50.22 8.44
CA ARG A 297 15.25 -51.33 7.77
C ARG A 297 16.18 -52.12 6.86
N ALA A 298 17.02 -51.44 6.07
CA ALA A 298 18.02 -52.09 5.19
C ALA A 298 19.03 -52.89 6.00
N VAL A 299 19.64 -52.27 7.02
CA VAL A 299 20.60 -52.94 7.92
C VAL A 299 19.95 -54.14 8.62
N SER A 300 18.72 -54.00 9.12
CA SER A 300 17.99 -55.11 9.76
C SER A 300 17.73 -56.27 8.81
N HIS A 301 17.43 -55.99 7.54
CA HIS A 301 17.21 -57.02 6.51
C HIS A 301 18.52 -57.72 6.21
N ASP A 302 19.60 -57.01 6.01
CA ASP A 302 20.92 -57.54 5.64
C ASP A 302 21.57 -58.32 6.77
N LEU A 303 21.31 -57.94 8.05
CA LEU A 303 21.72 -58.74 9.20
C LEU A 303 20.92 -60.02 9.38
N ARG A 304 19.62 -60.03 9.04
CA ARG A 304 18.73 -61.20 9.24
C ARG A 304 19.15 -62.38 8.37
N THR A 305 19.56 -62.12 7.14
CA THR A 305 19.89 -63.21 6.17
C THR A 305 21.03 -64.09 6.66
N PRO A 306 22.22 -63.57 6.97
CA PRO A 306 23.34 -64.39 7.50
C PRO A 306 23.01 -65.01 8.88
N LEU A 307 22.31 -64.25 9.74
CA LEU A 307 21.89 -64.77 11.05
C LEU A 307 20.97 -65.99 10.90
N THR A 308 20.05 -65.95 9.95
CA THR A 308 19.17 -67.11 9.66
C THR A 308 19.96 -68.29 9.11
N GLY A 309 20.98 -68.04 8.28
CA GLY A 309 21.89 -69.07 7.80
C GLY A 309 22.68 -69.71 8.95
N ILE A 310 23.30 -68.93 9.81
CA ILE A 310 24.03 -69.39 10.99
C ILE A 310 23.14 -70.24 11.91
N ILE A 311 21.92 -69.75 12.24
CA ILE A 311 20.99 -70.49 13.11
C ILE A 311 20.54 -71.79 12.45
N GLY A 312 20.20 -71.76 11.16
CA GLY A 312 19.80 -72.98 10.41
C GLY A 312 20.88 -74.03 10.37
N ALA A 313 22.09 -73.64 10.01
CA ALA A 313 23.23 -74.58 9.96
C ALA A 313 23.59 -75.12 11.38
N ALA A 314 23.59 -74.29 12.38
CA ALA A 314 23.84 -74.74 13.77
C ALA A 314 22.76 -75.63 14.30
N THR A 315 21.50 -75.34 14.04
CA THR A 315 20.34 -76.25 14.42
C THR A 315 20.43 -77.60 13.76
N THR A 316 20.75 -77.67 12.45
CA THR A 316 20.94 -78.88 11.72
C THR A 316 22.07 -79.77 12.27
N LEU A 317 23.17 -79.14 12.62
CA LEU A 317 24.33 -79.78 13.26
C LEU A 317 23.99 -80.31 14.65
N LEU A 318 23.20 -79.63 15.45
CA LEU A 318 22.83 -80.07 16.76
C LEU A 318 21.82 -81.21 16.76
N GLU A 319 20.85 -81.20 15.85
CA GLU A 319 19.77 -82.21 15.81
C GLU A 319 20.21 -83.48 15.10
N ASN A 320 21.03 -83.43 14.04
CA ASN A 320 21.34 -84.52 13.17
C ASN A 320 22.88 -84.81 13.05
N GLY A 321 23.74 -84.20 13.83
CA GLY A 321 25.20 -84.21 13.66
C GLY A 321 25.83 -85.63 13.67
N THR A 322 25.21 -86.57 14.32
CA THR A 322 25.66 -88.01 14.31
C THR A 322 25.33 -88.78 13.02
N GLN A 323 24.39 -88.22 12.22
CA GLN A 323 23.93 -88.84 10.97
C GLN A 323 24.47 -88.13 9.72
N ILE A 324 25.09 -86.92 9.85
CA ILE A 324 25.61 -86.16 8.76
C ILE A 324 27.03 -86.59 8.47
N ALA A 325 27.37 -86.72 7.16
CA ALA A 325 28.73 -87.00 6.74
C ALA A 325 29.73 -85.99 7.24
N SER A 326 30.94 -86.36 7.67
CA SER A 326 31.98 -85.50 8.23
C SER A 326 32.33 -84.27 7.32
N GLU A 327 32.17 -84.43 6.02
CA GLU A 327 32.46 -83.44 5.01
C GLU A 327 31.38 -82.32 4.97
N ASP A 328 30.11 -82.72 5.08
CA ASP A 328 28.96 -81.78 5.11
C ASP A 328 28.93 -81.07 6.43
N SER A 329 29.24 -81.68 7.57
CA SER A 329 29.38 -81.00 8.86
C SER A 329 30.47 -79.93 8.84
N ARG A 330 31.60 -80.26 8.17
CA ARG A 330 32.73 -79.24 8.05
C ARG A 330 32.30 -78.06 7.15
N ARG A 331 31.56 -78.33 6.07
CA ARG A 331 31.04 -77.26 5.19
C ARG A 331 30.09 -76.34 5.93
N MET A 332 29.14 -76.90 6.69
CA MET A 332 28.22 -76.06 7.51
C MET A 332 28.95 -75.21 8.56
N LEU A 333 29.99 -75.77 9.19
CA LEU A 333 30.82 -74.97 10.14
C LEU A 333 31.60 -73.84 9.44
N MET A 334 32.05 -74.04 8.20
CA MET A 334 32.73 -73.02 7.37
C MET A 334 31.72 -71.93 6.98
N ASP A 335 30.48 -72.29 6.61
CA ASP A 335 29.41 -71.36 6.27
C ASP A 335 29.03 -70.49 7.48
N ILE A 336 28.91 -71.09 8.69
CA ILE A 336 28.71 -70.33 9.94
C ILE A 336 29.85 -69.34 10.20
N GLN A 337 31.07 -69.76 10.04
CA GLN A 337 32.25 -68.91 10.26
C GLN A 337 32.25 -67.73 9.25
N HIS A 338 32.02 -68.01 7.98
CA HIS A 338 31.99 -67.01 6.93
C HIS A 338 30.87 -65.95 7.15
N ASP A 339 29.67 -66.40 7.47
CA ASP A 339 28.53 -65.51 7.77
C ASP A 339 28.76 -64.68 9.04
N ALA A 340 29.45 -65.25 10.04
CA ALA A 340 29.79 -64.50 11.28
C ALA A 340 30.91 -63.46 11.00
N GLU A 341 31.92 -63.78 10.23
CA GLU A 341 32.96 -62.83 9.80
C GLU A 341 32.37 -61.68 8.96
N TRP A 342 31.45 -61.98 8.06
CA TRP A 342 30.76 -60.99 7.27
C TRP A 342 29.93 -60.01 8.15
N LEU A 343 29.21 -60.53 9.18
CA LEU A 343 28.47 -59.72 10.14
C LEU A 343 29.36 -58.76 10.92
N ILE A 344 30.56 -59.22 11.30
CA ILE A 344 31.55 -58.36 12.01
C ILE A 344 31.99 -57.19 11.11
N HIS A 345 32.33 -57.50 9.85
CA HIS A 345 32.74 -56.44 8.90
C HIS A 345 31.64 -55.45 8.53
N MET A 346 30.36 -55.89 8.62
CA MET A 346 29.24 -54.98 8.37
C MET A 346 29.00 -53.97 9.53
N VAL A 347 29.41 -54.33 10.76
CA VAL A 347 29.23 -53.47 11.96
C VAL A 347 30.43 -52.52 12.19
N GLU A 348 31.61 -52.84 11.67
CA GLU A 348 32.72 -51.94 11.66
C GLU A 348 32.59 -50.80 10.62
#